data_c3a18ac0e4c06b26564a0062774196ff
#
_entry.id   c3a18ac0e4c06b26564a0062774196ff
#
_cell.length_a   1.000
_cell.length_b   1.000
_cell.length_c   1.000
_cell.angle_alpha   90.00
_cell.angle_beta   90.00
_cell.angle_gamma   90.00
#
_symmetry.space_group_name_H-M   'P 1'
#
loop_
_entity.id
_entity.type
_entity.pdbx_description
1 polymer ?
#
loop_
_entity_poly.entity_id
_entity_poly.type
_entity_poly.pdbx_seq_one_letter_code
_entity_poly.pdbx_strand_id
1 'polypeptide(L)'
;MNQIRHGWTVATVLSAIVLVGLCSQSIQAQTADPPKQPTDSQKSDTPQDPADVQQLKDRVKQLEQTVDELKKLIGTVETTQQKQQQQQQQQQQQVLASDTSGGLRTVNAVFRTGPPNPSSPRGSVTSSTINTDDEKGERSMDIYGFMMLDTGYSFKTNHPDWFDTVRPTKLPGFEGEFAPNGKWYMGVRQSRFGVKTSTPTKWGELKTIFEFELFGTGVDAGQTTFRLRHAYGELGNFGAGQYWTNFGDTDAFPNTFEYWGPNGLIWFRNVQIKWMPFRGRNELTLALERPGASGDQGVYAGRIELAGIRPHLQLPDFTGNVRFNRDWGHIQASWLLGSIKWKDTDDSDKVDFSGSDVRAGLSLTSVLNFNKDNIGRFQATYGQGIQNYFNDAPLDVGAKANPDFILTPTPHRTEGETPTGSIIPPIVGRAIPVFGMSAFLDHTWSKKFTTAVGYSMLNMENTNRQAPGAFRRGQYFVANLLWYPVENFVMGGEYQWGRRNNFQDTFSSDDSRIQFSFKYSFNKGFKW
;
A
#
# COMPACT_ATOMS: atom_id res chain seq x y z
N MET A 1 -57.19 -6.64 0.81
CA MET A 1 -56.80 -7.66 1.78
C MET A 1 -55.36 -8.04 1.58
N ASN A 2 -54.65 -7.91 2.66
CA ASN A 2 -53.27 -8.36 2.99
C ASN A 2 -52.09 -7.68 2.32
N GLN A 3 -51.56 -6.68 3.07
CA GLN A 3 -50.19 -6.23 3.08
C GLN A 3 -49.29 -7.34 3.64
N ILE A 4 -48.16 -7.62 2.97
CA ILE A 4 -47.05 -8.34 3.59
C ILE A 4 -45.94 -7.31 3.85
N ARG A 5 -45.73 -7.02 5.13
CA ARG A 5 -44.68 -6.15 5.69
C ARG A 5 -43.32 -6.83 5.49
N HIS A 6 -42.40 -6.16 4.83
CA HIS A 6 -40.97 -6.48 4.91
C HIS A 6 -40.34 -5.67 6.05
N GLY A 7 -40.41 -6.22 7.24
CA GLY A 7 -39.66 -5.75 8.39
C GLY A 7 -38.47 -6.69 8.63
N TRP A 8 -37.36 -6.42 7.97
CA TRP A 8 -36.06 -6.95 8.39
C TRP A 8 -35.37 -5.86 9.21
N THR A 9 -35.38 -6.06 10.51
CA THR A 9 -34.88 -5.13 11.50
C THR A 9 -33.35 -5.11 11.50
N VAL A 10 -32.79 -3.91 11.60
CA VAL A 10 -31.35 -3.57 11.80
C VAL A 10 -30.69 -4.41 12.91
N ALA A 11 -31.47 -5.03 13.81
CA ALA A 11 -30.99 -5.88 14.88
C ALA A 11 -30.27 -7.17 14.41
N THR A 12 -30.59 -7.71 13.22
CA THR A 12 -30.00 -8.97 12.75
C THR A 12 -28.61 -8.79 12.14
N VAL A 13 -28.31 -7.60 11.63
CA VAL A 13 -26.99 -7.30 11.08
C VAL A 13 -26.00 -6.94 12.18
N LEU A 14 -26.46 -6.29 13.25
CA LEU A 14 -25.64 -6.01 14.44
C LEU A 14 -25.29 -7.30 15.21
N SER A 15 -26.17 -8.32 15.22
CA SER A 15 -25.89 -9.61 15.87
C SER A 15 -24.78 -10.41 15.18
N ALA A 16 -24.60 -10.27 13.86
CA ALA A 16 -23.52 -10.94 13.12
C ALA A 16 -22.14 -10.31 13.39
N ILE A 17 -22.08 -9.01 13.68
CA ILE A 17 -20.84 -8.31 14.00
C ILE A 17 -20.39 -8.55 15.44
N VAL A 18 -21.34 -8.75 16.37
CA VAL A 18 -21.05 -9.05 17.79
C VAL A 18 -20.57 -10.49 17.99
N LEU A 19 -20.97 -11.44 17.14
CA LEU A 19 -20.56 -12.85 17.27
C LEU A 19 -19.10 -13.11 16.87
N VAL A 20 -18.46 -12.23 16.11
CA VAL A 20 -17.02 -12.36 15.78
C VAL A 20 -16.13 -11.79 16.89
N GLY A 21 -16.66 -10.95 17.78
CA GLY A 21 -15.93 -10.31 18.90
C GLY A 21 -15.90 -11.12 20.21
N LEU A 22 -16.66 -12.20 20.34
CA LEU A 22 -16.83 -12.91 21.62
C LEU A 22 -16.12 -14.27 21.73
N CYS A 23 -15.28 -14.64 20.76
CA CYS A 23 -14.44 -15.85 20.85
C CYS A 23 -13.03 -15.61 21.37
N SER A 24 -12.81 -14.59 22.20
CA SER A 24 -11.57 -14.43 22.97
C SER A 24 -11.86 -14.36 24.46
N GLN A 25 -12.30 -15.47 25.03
CA GLN A 25 -12.30 -15.62 26.50
C GLN A 25 -11.28 -16.65 26.94
N SER A 26 -10.35 -16.13 27.72
CA SER A 26 -9.69 -16.70 28.91
C SER A 26 -9.10 -18.10 28.81
N ILE A 27 -7.79 -18.13 28.62
CA ILE A 27 -6.94 -19.16 29.23
C ILE A 27 -6.36 -18.52 30.49
N GLN A 28 -6.82 -18.99 31.66
CA GLN A 28 -6.25 -18.65 32.96
C GLN A 28 -4.80 -19.15 33.01
N ALA A 29 -3.89 -18.25 33.32
CA ALA A 29 -2.51 -18.60 33.65
C ALA A 29 -2.49 -19.40 34.96
N GLN A 30 -2.06 -20.65 34.90
CA GLN A 30 -1.57 -21.36 36.06
C GLN A 30 -0.21 -20.77 36.41
N THR A 31 -0.11 -20.24 37.62
CA THR A 31 1.13 -19.81 38.25
C THR A 31 2.01 -21.03 38.47
N ALA A 32 3.11 -21.10 37.74
CA ALA A 32 4.22 -22.00 38.06
C ALA A 32 5.21 -21.27 38.99
N ASP A 33 5.58 -21.95 40.08
CA ASP A 33 6.54 -21.47 41.06
C ASP A 33 7.91 -21.17 40.44
N PRO A 34 8.67 -20.21 41.02
CA PRO A 34 9.99 -19.86 40.53
C PRO A 34 11.00 -21.01 40.78
N PRO A 35 11.92 -21.24 39.82
CA PRO A 35 12.94 -22.27 40.02
C PRO A 35 13.93 -21.87 41.13
N LYS A 36 14.16 -22.79 42.04
CA LYS A 36 15.15 -22.72 43.13
C LYS A 36 16.57 -22.55 42.54
N GLN A 37 17.32 -21.62 43.11
CA GLN A 37 18.77 -21.50 42.90
C GLN A 37 19.48 -22.81 43.21
N PRO A 38 20.46 -23.22 42.40
CA PRO A 38 21.39 -24.28 42.81
C PRO A 38 22.41 -23.73 43.80
N THR A 39 22.48 -24.38 44.95
CA THR A 39 23.50 -24.20 45.95
C THR A 39 24.89 -24.58 45.43
N ASP A 40 25.85 -23.76 45.81
CA ASP A 40 27.28 -23.96 45.75
C ASP A 40 27.70 -25.40 46.18
N SER A 41 28.51 -26.03 45.35
CA SER A 41 29.68 -26.80 45.77
C SER A 41 30.26 -27.58 44.58
N GLN A 42 31.39 -27.20 44.09
CA GLN A 42 32.63 -27.95 44.06
C GLN A 42 33.66 -27.26 43.17
N LYS A 43 34.69 -26.71 43.81
CA LYS A 43 36.00 -26.49 43.22
C LYS A 43 36.52 -27.81 42.69
N SER A 44 36.78 -27.89 41.39
CA SER A 44 37.76 -28.80 40.83
C SER A 44 38.86 -27.95 40.19
N ASP A 45 39.96 -27.81 40.92
CA ASP A 45 41.25 -27.36 40.39
C ASP A 45 41.72 -28.42 39.38
N THR A 46 41.49 -28.18 38.11
CA THR A 46 42.19 -28.86 37.03
C THR A 46 43.18 -27.85 36.44
N PRO A 47 44.46 -28.20 36.31
CA PRO A 47 45.43 -27.31 35.68
C PRO A 47 45.01 -27.07 34.23
N GLN A 48 44.74 -25.82 33.87
CA GLN A 48 44.53 -25.44 32.48
C GLN A 48 45.83 -25.66 31.72
N ASP A 49 45.75 -26.45 30.65
CA ASP A 49 46.87 -26.69 29.75
C ASP A 49 47.40 -25.34 29.22
N PRO A 50 48.71 -25.03 29.36
CA PRO A 50 49.29 -23.79 28.84
C PRO A 50 49.01 -23.55 27.36
N ALA A 51 48.74 -24.59 26.59
CA ALA A 51 48.39 -24.53 25.18
C ALA A 51 46.99 -23.90 24.97
N ASP A 52 45.99 -24.20 25.79
CA ASP A 52 44.62 -23.63 25.69
C ASP A 52 44.61 -22.14 26.03
N VAL A 53 45.41 -21.71 27.00
CA VAL A 53 45.56 -20.30 27.37
C VAL A 53 46.20 -19.50 26.23
N GLN A 54 47.20 -20.09 25.56
CA GLN A 54 47.83 -19.43 24.41
C GLN A 54 46.87 -19.30 23.21
N GLN A 55 46.10 -20.35 22.92
CA GLN A 55 45.10 -20.34 21.87
C GLN A 55 43.98 -19.31 22.12
N LEU A 56 43.55 -19.13 23.37
CA LEU A 56 42.60 -18.07 23.77
C LEU A 56 43.18 -16.68 23.58
N LYS A 57 44.45 -16.46 23.93
CA LYS A 57 45.14 -15.16 23.70
C LYS A 57 45.25 -14.83 22.23
N ASP A 58 45.57 -15.80 21.39
CA ASP A 58 45.65 -15.58 19.94
C ASP A 58 44.27 -15.27 19.32
N ARG A 59 43.22 -15.92 19.82
CA ARG A 59 41.84 -15.62 19.42
C ARG A 59 41.38 -14.23 19.85
N VAL A 60 41.72 -13.81 21.08
CA VAL A 60 41.41 -12.44 21.54
C VAL A 60 42.12 -11.42 20.68
N LYS A 61 43.38 -11.61 20.34
CA LYS A 61 44.14 -10.72 19.46
C LYS A 61 43.56 -10.66 18.06
N GLN A 62 43.06 -11.75 17.52
CA GLN A 62 42.40 -11.80 16.21
C GLN A 62 41.05 -11.05 16.23
N LEU A 63 40.30 -11.19 17.33
CA LEU A 63 39.04 -10.45 17.52
C LEU A 63 39.28 -8.93 17.63
N GLU A 64 40.31 -8.52 18.37
CA GLU A 64 40.71 -7.12 18.50
C GLU A 64 41.06 -6.52 17.12
N GLN A 65 41.80 -7.23 16.28
CA GLN A 65 42.13 -6.81 14.93
C GLN A 65 40.85 -6.65 14.05
N THR A 66 39.94 -7.63 14.16
CA THR A 66 38.65 -7.56 13.41
C THR A 66 37.78 -6.38 13.85
N VAL A 67 37.76 -6.09 15.16
CA VAL A 67 37.04 -4.92 15.70
C VAL A 67 37.63 -3.59 15.18
N ASP A 68 38.95 -3.49 15.09
CA ASP A 68 39.60 -2.29 14.58
C ASP A 68 39.40 -2.11 13.06
N GLU A 69 39.35 -3.21 12.30
CA GLU A 69 38.98 -3.16 10.87
C GLU A 69 37.52 -2.72 10.67
N LEU A 70 36.58 -3.25 11.48
CA LEU A 70 35.18 -2.85 11.46
C LEU A 70 35.01 -1.37 11.82
N LYS A 71 35.72 -0.86 12.82
CA LYS A 71 35.71 0.58 13.16
C LYS A 71 36.18 1.46 12.00
N LYS A 72 37.23 1.04 11.28
CA LYS A 72 37.70 1.75 10.08
C LYS A 72 36.67 1.75 8.97
N LEU A 73 36.00 0.62 8.73
CA LEU A 73 34.92 0.52 7.73
C LEU A 73 33.74 1.42 8.08
N ILE A 74 33.30 1.44 9.35
CA ILE A 74 32.23 2.32 9.82
C ILE A 74 32.58 3.79 9.57
N GLY A 75 33.80 4.23 9.94
CA GLY A 75 34.26 5.60 9.70
C GLY A 75 34.31 5.97 8.20
N THR A 76 34.59 5.00 7.32
CA THR A 76 34.57 5.21 5.86
C THR A 76 33.15 5.35 5.34
N VAL A 77 32.19 4.56 5.85
CA VAL A 77 30.78 4.64 5.49
C VAL A 77 30.18 5.98 5.93
N GLU A 78 30.45 6.40 7.18
CA GLU A 78 29.97 7.70 7.69
C GLU A 78 30.51 8.88 6.87
N THR A 79 31.80 8.84 6.50
CA THR A 79 32.41 9.88 5.66
C THR A 79 31.81 9.90 4.26
N THR A 80 31.45 8.75 3.71
CA THR A 80 30.80 8.64 2.39
C THR A 80 29.36 9.15 2.43
N GLN A 81 28.61 8.85 3.48
CA GLN A 81 27.26 9.39 3.69
C GLN A 81 27.26 10.91 3.85
N GLN A 82 28.20 11.45 4.62
CA GLN A 82 28.34 12.91 4.77
C GLN A 82 28.65 13.60 3.45
N LYS A 83 29.53 13.01 2.62
CA LYS A 83 29.84 13.56 1.29
C LYS A 83 28.62 13.51 0.35
N GLN A 84 27.83 12.45 0.39
CA GLN A 84 26.60 12.35 -0.39
C GLN A 84 25.56 13.39 0.05
N GLN A 85 25.38 13.61 1.35
CA GLN A 85 24.49 14.65 1.86
C GLN A 85 24.94 16.06 1.47
N GLN A 86 26.24 16.34 1.52
CA GLN A 86 26.78 17.63 1.07
C GLN A 86 26.59 17.85 -0.43
N GLN A 87 26.78 16.83 -1.26
CA GLN A 87 26.51 16.94 -2.70
C GLN A 87 25.03 17.16 -3.01
N GLN A 88 24.11 16.52 -2.30
CA GLN A 88 22.69 16.77 -2.45
C GLN A 88 22.30 18.20 -2.03
N GLN A 89 22.86 18.71 -0.94
CA GLN A 89 22.63 20.11 -0.52
C GLN A 89 23.20 21.12 -1.52
N GLN A 90 24.35 20.86 -2.10
CA GLN A 90 24.92 21.74 -3.15
C GLN A 90 24.11 21.72 -4.45
N GLN A 91 23.57 20.57 -4.86
CA GLN A 91 22.65 20.48 -5.99
C GLN A 91 21.34 21.23 -5.75
N GLN A 92 20.77 21.14 -4.54
CA GLN A 92 19.58 21.92 -4.18
C GLN A 92 19.83 23.43 -4.17
N GLN A 93 21.00 23.88 -3.71
CA GLN A 93 21.37 25.30 -3.74
C GLN A 93 21.60 25.83 -5.17
N GLN A 94 22.12 25.01 -6.08
CA GLN A 94 22.28 25.39 -7.50
C GLN A 94 20.94 25.49 -8.24
N VAL A 95 19.97 24.65 -7.92
CA VAL A 95 18.62 24.74 -8.47
C VAL A 95 17.89 26.01 -7.97
N LEU A 96 18.06 26.36 -6.70
CA LEU A 96 17.47 27.58 -6.12
C LEU A 96 18.14 28.88 -6.66
N ALA A 97 19.39 28.83 -7.05
CA ALA A 97 20.09 29.99 -7.60
C ALA A 97 19.76 30.29 -9.06
N SER A 98 19.26 29.33 -9.83
CA SER A 98 18.84 29.50 -11.23
C SER A 98 17.45 30.11 -11.43
N ASP A 99 16.61 30.14 -10.38
CA ASP A 99 15.22 30.63 -10.45
C ASP A 99 15.03 32.11 -10.06
N THR A 100 16.10 32.86 -9.81
CA THR A 100 15.98 34.24 -9.32
C THR A 100 15.99 35.32 -10.42
N SER A 101 15.74 34.98 -11.68
CA SER A 101 15.68 35.97 -12.78
C SER A 101 14.38 36.00 -13.57
N GLY A 102 13.24 36.02 -12.89
CA GLY A 102 11.93 36.19 -13.53
C GLY A 102 10.96 36.93 -12.60
N GLY A 103 10.73 38.21 -12.89
CA GLY A 103 9.99 39.15 -12.04
C GLY A 103 8.57 38.74 -11.70
N LEU A 104 8.26 38.77 -10.42
CA LEU A 104 6.94 38.64 -9.82
C LEU A 104 6.03 39.82 -10.22
N ARG A 105 4.99 39.56 -10.97
CA ARG A 105 3.81 40.43 -11.03
C ARG A 105 2.78 39.97 -10.01
N THR A 106 2.61 40.75 -8.96
CA THR A 106 1.54 40.59 -7.97
C THR A 106 0.17 40.83 -8.60
N VAL A 107 -0.69 39.81 -8.57
CA VAL A 107 -2.12 39.95 -8.89
C VAL A 107 -2.89 39.77 -7.58
N ASN A 108 -3.47 40.86 -7.10
CA ASN A 108 -4.41 40.85 -5.98
C ASN A 108 -5.73 40.22 -6.46
N ALA A 109 -6.02 39.00 -6.04
CA ALA A 109 -7.31 38.37 -6.27
C ALA A 109 -8.24 38.61 -5.08
N VAL A 110 -9.29 39.40 -5.29
CA VAL A 110 -10.38 39.61 -4.34
C VAL A 110 -11.31 38.40 -4.38
N PHE A 111 -11.40 37.68 -3.29
CA PHE A 111 -12.34 36.55 -3.12
C PHE A 111 -13.79 37.06 -3.05
N ARG A 112 -14.62 36.69 -4.02
CA ARG A 112 -16.07 36.76 -3.93
C ARG A 112 -16.63 35.34 -3.85
N THR A 113 -17.31 35.04 -2.76
CA THR A 113 -18.04 33.79 -2.52
C THR A 113 -19.42 33.87 -3.16
N GLY A 114 -19.74 32.97 -4.09
CA GLY A 114 -21.10 32.69 -4.56
C GLY A 114 -21.64 31.40 -3.92
N PRO A 115 -22.97 31.24 -3.76
CA PRO A 115 -23.54 30.10 -3.06
C PRO A 115 -23.45 28.82 -3.93
N PRO A 116 -23.21 27.65 -3.33
CA PRO A 116 -23.11 26.38 -4.04
C PRO A 116 -24.46 25.71 -4.26
N ASN A 117 -24.50 24.92 -5.32
CA ASN A 117 -25.63 24.13 -5.75
C ASN A 117 -25.84 22.88 -4.85
N PRO A 118 -27.05 22.60 -4.32
CA PRO A 118 -27.28 21.57 -3.30
C PRO A 118 -27.46 20.13 -3.80
N SER A 119 -27.13 19.82 -5.06
CA SER A 119 -27.47 18.51 -5.68
C SER A 119 -26.31 17.56 -6.01
N SER A 120 -25.10 17.77 -5.50
CA SER A 120 -24.04 16.78 -5.65
C SER A 120 -24.13 15.72 -4.54
N PRO A 121 -24.07 14.41 -4.87
CA PRO A 121 -23.92 13.36 -3.85
C PRO A 121 -22.64 13.65 -3.06
N ARG A 122 -22.72 13.61 -1.73
CA ARG A 122 -21.56 13.78 -0.86
C ARG A 122 -20.55 12.68 -1.17
N GLY A 123 -19.61 12.98 -2.06
CA GLY A 123 -18.55 12.08 -2.45
C GLY A 123 -17.61 11.82 -1.29
N SER A 124 -17.09 10.62 -1.25
CA SER A 124 -16.00 10.18 -0.39
C SER A 124 -14.89 11.24 -0.31
N VAL A 125 -14.35 11.45 0.88
CA VAL A 125 -13.26 12.42 1.18
C VAL A 125 -12.03 12.24 0.28
N THR A 126 -11.91 11.11 -0.43
CA THR A 126 -10.74 10.70 -1.20
C THR A 126 -10.95 10.54 -2.71
N SER A 127 -12.18 10.52 -3.20
CA SER A 127 -12.44 10.26 -4.64
C SER A 127 -12.38 11.55 -5.47
N SER A 128 -11.44 11.60 -6.41
CA SER A 128 -11.40 12.59 -7.49
C SER A 128 -11.93 11.94 -8.76
N THR A 129 -13.25 11.95 -8.94
CA THR A 129 -13.86 11.53 -10.21
C THR A 129 -13.87 12.68 -11.21
N ILE A 130 -13.71 12.37 -12.51
CA ILE A 130 -13.88 13.35 -13.59
C ILE A 130 -15.39 13.50 -13.86
N ASN A 131 -16.13 14.03 -12.87
CA ASN A 131 -17.51 14.43 -13.07
C ASN A 131 -17.52 15.95 -13.22
N THR A 132 -17.62 16.42 -14.44
CA THR A 132 -17.98 17.79 -14.76
C THR A 132 -19.46 17.77 -15.17
N ASP A 133 -20.33 18.41 -14.38
CA ASP A 133 -21.72 18.68 -14.75
C ASP A 133 -21.72 19.85 -15.73
N ASP A 134 -21.26 19.59 -16.98
CA ASP A 134 -21.17 20.66 -17.98
C ASP A 134 -22.37 20.65 -18.90
N GLU A 135 -22.98 21.83 -19.07
CA GLU A 135 -23.91 22.09 -20.18
C GLU A 135 -23.16 21.88 -21.50
N LYS A 136 -23.77 21.12 -22.40
CA LYS A 136 -23.19 20.80 -23.72
C LYS A 136 -22.80 22.09 -24.46
N GLY A 137 -21.50 22.29 -24.66
CA GLY A 137 -20.97 23.30 -25.56
C GLY A 137 -20.04 24.36 -24.97
N GLU A 138 -19.91 24.46 -23.65
CA GLU A 138 -18.99 25.40 -23.00
C GLU A 138 -17.65 24.72 -22.66
N ARG A 139 -16.55 25.48 -22.70
CA ARG A 139 -15.27 25.07 -22.15
C ARG A 139 -15.26 25.37 -20.67
N SER A 140 -14.71 24.46 -19.89
CA SER A 140 -14.57 24.67 -18.44
C SER A 140 -13.20 24.28 -17.95
N MET A 141 -12.80 24.91 -16.85
CA MET A 141 -11.63 24.57 -16.06
C MET A 141 -11.96 24.71 -14.58
N ASP A 142 -11.72 23.65 -13.81
CA ASP A 142 -11.85 23.64 -12.36
C ASP A 142 -10.48 23.55 -11.71
N ILE A 143 -10.18 24.50 -10.86
CA ILE A 143 -9.04 24.44 -9.93
C ILE A 143 -9.59 23.97 -8.58
N TYR A 144 -9.12 22.84 -8.09
CA TYR A 144 -9.66 22.24 -6.87
C TYR A 144 -8.55 21.63 -6.00
N GLY A 145 -8.90 21.35 -4.78
CA GLY A 145 -7.99 20.69 -3.85
C GLY A 145 -8.44 20.82 -2.41
N PHE A 146 -7.54 20.50 -1.51
CA PHE A 146 -7.73 20.71 -0.09
C PHE A 146 -6.40 20.86 0.63
N MET A 147 -6.43 21.60 1.72
CA MET A 147 -5.39 21.62 2.74
C MET A 147 -5.83 20.74 3.89
N MET A 148 -4.95 19.89 4.38
CA MET A 148 -5.26 18.95 5.46
C MET A 148 -4.14 18.90 6.47
N LEU A 149 -4.52 19.02 7.74
CA LEU A 149 -3.65 18.77 8.88
C LEU A 149 -4.13 17.50 9.57
N ASP A 150 -3.22 16.55 9.72
CA ASP A 150 -3.40 15.34 10.49
C ASP A 150 -2.53 15.41 11.74
N THR A 151 -3.08 15.00 12.88
CA THR A 151 -2.33 14.86 14.12
C THR A 151 -2.87 13.66 14.88
N GLY A 152 -2.03 12.97 15.63
CA GLY A 152 -2.48 11.80 16.36
C GLY A 152 -1.40 11.17 17.22
N TYR A 153 -1.80 10.09 17.87
CA TYR A 153 -0.94 9.31 18.75
C TYR A 153 -1.06 7.82 18.41
N SER A 154 0.05 7.19 18.05
CA SER A 154 0.17 5.72 17.91
C SER A 154 0.61 5.14 19.24
N PHE A 155 -0.13 4.15 19.76
CA PHE A 155 0.13 3.55 21.07
C PHE A 155 1.30 2.55 21.02
N LYS A 156 1.52 1.95 19.85
CA LYS A 156 2.68 1.10 19.57
C LYS A 156 3.58 1.75 18.53
N THR A 157 4.16 0.97 17.64
CA THR A 157 5.14 1.46 16.69
C THR A 157 4.92 0.90 15.29
N ASN A 158 5.28 1.68 14.30
CA ASN A 158 5.32 1.31 12.88
C ASN A 158 6.59 1.86 12.24
N HIS A 159 6.82 1.53 10.98
CA HIS A 159 7.96 2.01 10.20
C HIS A 159 8.02 3.56 10.22
N PRO A 160 9.16 4.18 10.56
CA PRO A 160 9.28 5.62 10.75
C PRO A 160 8.81 6.48 9.57
N ASP A 161 9.04 6.04 8.33
CA ASP A 161 8.61 6.77 7.12
C ASP A 161 7.09 6.72 6.89
N TRP A 162 6.38 5.90 7.65
CA TRP A 162 4.93 5.69 7.55
C TRP A 162 4.20 6.07 8.85
N PHE A 163 4.79 7.02 9.57
CA PHE A 163 4.36 7.43 10.91
C PHE A 163 2.91 7.94 10.98
N ASP A 164 2.37 8.47 9.90
CA ASP A 164 1.03 9.06 9.79
C ASP A 164 -0.01 8.16 9.10
N THR A 165 0.30 6.86 8.89
CA THR A 165 -0.62 5.89 8.26
C THR A 165 -0.70 4.59 9.04
N VAL A 166 -1.79 3.82 8.83
CA VAL A 166 -1.92 2.45 9.33
C VAL A 166 -1.77 1.48 8.16
N ARG A 167 -0.56 0.92 8.04
CA ARG A 167 -0.23 -0.06 7.02
C ARG A 167 0.24 -1.35 7.67
N PRO A 168 -0.56 -2.43 7.66
CA PRO A 168 -0.15 -3.71 8.22
C PRO A 168 1.19 -4.23 7.68
N THR A 169 1.54 -3.95 6.41
CA THR A 169 2.85 -4.33 5.86
C THR A 169 4.04 -3.55 6.44
N LYS A 170 3.77 -2.43 7.12
CA LYS A 170 4.76 -1.54 7.74
C LYS A 170 4.78 -1.62 9.27
N LEU A 171 4.00 -2.52 9.84
CA LEU A 171 4.13 -2.90 11.24
C LEU A 171 5.39 -3.77 11.43
N PRO A 172 5.95 -3.85 12.66
CA PRO A 172 7.14 -4.63 12.91
C PRO A 172 7.06 -6.07 12.42
N GLY A 173 8.09 -6.55 11.74
CA GLY A 173 8.25 -7.93 11.32
C GLY A 173 8.92 -8.81 12.37
N PHE A 174 9.51 -8.21 13.41
CA PHE A 174 10.10 -8.88 14.57
C PHE A 174 10.07 -7.96 15.79
N GLU A 175 10.30 -8.52 16.97
CA GLU A 175 10.24 -7.76 18.21
C GLU A 175 11.30 -6.65 18.26
N GLY A 176 10.88 -5.44 18.63
CA GLY A 176 11.76 -4.28 18.79
C GLY A 176 12.19 -3.58 17.50
N GLU A 177 11.73 -4.01 16.30
CA GLU A 177 12.18 -3.46 15.01
C GLU A 177 12.07 -1.93 14.94
N PHE A 178 11.01 -1.34 15.43
CA PHE A 178 10.76 0.12 15.37
C PHE A 178 10.55 0.75 16.76
N ALA A 179 11.12 0.15 17.81
CA ALA A 179 11.02 0.65 19.18
C ALA A 179 11.56 2.10 19.31
N PRO A 180 11.11 2.89 20.31
CA PRO A 180 10.12 2.56 21.34
C PRO A 180 8.68 2.76 20.91
N ASN A 181 7.75 2.18 21.67
CA ASN A 181 6.32 2.41 21.53
C ASN A 181 5.90 3.82 21.95
N GLY A 182 4.75 4.27 21.44
CA GLY A 182 4.15 5.56 21.82
C GLY A 182 4.76 6.73 21.03
N LYS A 183 4.09 7.15 19.94
CA LYS A 183 4.57 8.24 19.09
C LYS A 183 3.47 9.24 18.80
N TRP A 184 3.72 10.50 19.08
CA TRP A 184 2.93 11.61 18.57
C TRP A 184 3.37 11.94 17.14
N TYR A 185 2.42 12.28 16.28
CA TYR A 185 2.72 12.75 14.93
C TYR A 185 1.84 13.93 14.53
N MET A 186 2.32 14.69 13.56
CA MET A 186 1.61 15.76 12.91
C MET A 186 2.12 15.90 11.48
N GLY A 187 1.22 16.13 10.51
CA GLY A 187 1.61 16.23 9.11
C GLY A 187 0.55 16.90 8.24
N VAL A 188 1.00 17.43 7.11
CA VAL A 188 0.14 18.04 6.06
C VAL A 188 0.21 17.27 4.74
N ARG A 189 0.79 16.08 4.77
CA ARG A 189 1.15 15.28 3.59
C ARG A 189 -0.04 14.91 2.71
N GLN A 190 -1.25 14.83 3.26
CA GLN A 190 -2.46 14.53 2.52
C GLN A 190 -2.95 15.69 1.65
N SER A 191 -2.45 16.93 1.87
CA SER A 191 -2.86 18.11 1.11
C SER A 191 -2.70 17.88 -0.39
N ARG A 192 -3.69 18.35 -1.16
CA ARG A 192 -3.85 18.00 -2.58
C ARG A 192 -4.23 19.23 -3.39
N PHE A 193 -3.75 19.24 -4.64
CA PHE A 193 -4.11 20.24 -5.64
C PHE A 193 -4.35 19.57 -6.98
N GLY A 194 -5.34 20.04 -7.74
CA GLY A 194 -5.67 19.53 -9.06
C GLY A 194 -6.32 20.54 -9.96
N VAL A 195 -6.21 20.28 -11.25
CA VAL A 195 -6.90 21.02 -12.31
C VAL A 195 -7.64 20.00 -13.19
N LYS A 196 -8.91 20.27 -13.48
CA LYS A 196 -9.71 19.54 -14.46
C LYS A 196 -10.09 20.48 -15.56
N THR A 197 -10.13 19.99 -16.80
CA THR A 197 -10.67 20.76 -17.93
C THR A 197 -11.69 19.93 -18.69
N SER A 198 -12.65 20.62 -19.30
CA SER A 198 -13.57 20.06 -20.28
C SER A 198 -13.64 20.99 -21.47
N THR A 199 -13.49 20.41 -22.68
CA THR A 199 -13.51 21.14 -23.93
C THR A 199 -14.32 20.35 -24.97
N PRO A 200 -15.42 20.86 -25.48
CA PRO A 200 -16.19 20.21 -26.54
C PRO A 200 -15.37 20.16 -27.83
N THR A 201 -15.38 19.00 -28.49
CA THR A 201 -14.71 18.80 -29.78
C THR A 201 -15.64 18.07 -30.76
N LYS A 202 -15.29 18.06 -32.05
CA LYS A 202 -16.03 17.29 -33.04
C LYS A 202 -16.03 15.77 -32.84
N TRP A 203 -15.11 15.26 -31.98
CA TRP A 203 -15.00 13.84 -31.65
C TRP A 203 -15.56 13.50 -30.27
N GLY A 204 -16.24 14.42 -29.62
CA GLY A 204 -16.76 14.32 -28.27
C GLY A 204 -16.08 15.31 -27.35
N GLU A 205 -16.38 15.21 -26.08
CA GLU A 205 -15.80 16.05 -25.05
C GLU A 205 -14.39 15.58 -24.71
N LEU A 206 -13.42 16.51 -24.76
CA LEU A 206 -12.05 16.29 -24.27
C LEU A 206 -11.99 16.71 -22.82
N LYS A 207 -11.87 15.73 -21.92
CA LYS A 207 -11.69 15.95 -20.48
C LYS A 207 -10.25 15.67 -20.08
N THR A 208 -9.67 16.52 -19.22
CA THR A 208 -8.35 16.27 -18.66
C THR A 208 -8.36 16.43 -17.16
N ILE A 209 -7.45 15.73 -16.48
CA ILE A 209 -7.16 15.90 -15.06
C ILE A 209 -5.66 15.87 -14.83
N PHE A 210 -5.16 16.86 -14.09
CA PHE A 210 -3.82 16.89 -13.53
C PHE A 210 -3.92 17.11 -12.03
N GLU A 211 -3.43 16.16 -11.23
CA GLU A 211 -3.57 16.20 -9.77
C GLU A 211 -2.30 15.70 -9.09
N PHE A 212 -1.89 16.38 -8.04
CA PHE A 212 -0.79 15.98 -7.17
C PHE A 212 -1.15 16.20 -5.70
N GLU A 213 -0.41 15.54 -4.83
CA GLU A 213 -0.49 15.65 -3.37
C GLU A 213 0.91 15.77 -2.78
N LEU A 214 0.99 16.02 -1.46
CA LEU A 214 2.28 16.20 -0.77
C LEU A 214 2.78 14.91 -0.08
N PHE A 215 2.19 13.77 -0.39
CA PHE A 215 2.50 12.50 0.26
C PHE A 215 3.64 11.75 -0.44
N GLY A 216 4.88 12.00 0.00
CA GLY A 216 6.08 11.31 -0.52
C GLY A 216 6.03 9.80 -0.31
N THR A 217 6.47 9.05 -1.33
CA THR A 217 6.55 7.58 -1.32
C THR A 217 7.83 7.13 -2.03
N GLY A 218 8.20 5.84 -1.91
CA GLY A 218 9.45 5.34 -2.46
C GLY A 218 10.65 5.94 -1.72
N VAL A 219 11.56 6.58 -2.44
CA VAL A 219 12.72 7.26 -1.86
C VAL A 219 12.36 8.48 -1.02
N ASP A 220 11.18 9.08 -1.26
CA ASP A 220 10.66 10.22 -0.52
C ASP A 220 9.66 9.79 0.60
N ALA A 221 9.61 8.51 0.95
CA ALA A 221 8.74 8.05 2.02
C ALA A 221 9.04 8.80 3.32
N GLY A 222 7.97 9.20 4.05
CA GLY A 222 8.10 10.02 5.26
C GLY A 222 8.21 11.53 5.02
N GLN A 223 8.51 11.96 3.80
CA GLN A 223 8.70 13.37 3.47
C GLN A 223 7.43 14.04 2.92
N THR A 224 7.39 15.37 3.02
CA THR A 224 6.35 16.22 2.43
C THR A 224 6.85 16.69 1.07
N THR A 225 6.62 15.87 0.02
CA THR A 225 7.09 16.10 -1.35
C THR A 225 5.97 15.92 -2.35
N PHE A 226 6.09 16.57 -3.51
CA PHE A 226 5.11 16.44 -4.58
C PHE A 226 5.06 15.02 -5.13
N ARG A 227 3.86 14.46 -5.17
CA ARG A 227 3.57 13.16 -5.76
C ARG A 227 2.46 13.28 -6.80
N LEU A 228 2.75 12.90 -8.04
CA LEU A 228 1.75 12.85 -9.09
C LEU A 228 0.67 11.82 -8.75
N ARG A 229 -0.59 12.24 -8.78
CA ARG A 229 -1.75 11.36 -8.66
C ARG A 229 -2.32 11.04 -10.03
N HIS A 230 -2.73 12.06 -10.75
CA HIS A 230 -3.33 11.94 -12.08
C HIS A 230 -2.65 12.85 -13.08
N ALA A 231 -2.40 12.32 -14.27
CA ALA A 231 -2.07 13.03 -15.50
C ALA A 231 -2.75 12.25 -16.62
N TYR A 232 -4.01 12.60 -16.90
CA TYR A 232 -4.90 11.76 -17.69
C TYR A 232 -5.88 12.58 -18.52
N GLY A 233 -6.22 12.08 -19.69
CA GLY A 233 -7.21 12.68 -20.58
C GLY A 233 -8.17 11.65 -21.16
N GLU A 234 -9.40 12.09 -21.42
CA GLU A 234 -10.44 11.33 -22.13
C GLU A 234 -10.93 12.12 -23.34
N LEU A 235 -11.08 11.45 -24.47
CA LEU A 235 -11.75 11.97 -25.67
C LEU A 235 -12.83 10.99 -26.10
N GLY A 236 -14.10 11.36 -25.93
CA GLY A 236 -15.22 10.47 -26.16
C GLY A 236 -15.11 9.20 -25.31
N ASN A 237 -15.01 8.04 -25.97
CA ASN A 237 -14.93 6.74 -25.30
C ASN A 237 -13.50 6.25 -25.03
N PHE A 238 -12.48 7.02 -25.34
CA PHE A 238 -11.08 6.65 -25.14
C PHE A 238 -10.42 7.51 -24.07
N GLY A 239 -9.54 6.90 -23.27
CA GLY A 239 -8.78 7.60 -22.28
C GLY A 239 -7.33 7.12 -22.25
N ALA A 240 -6.39 8.02 -21.90
CA ALA A 240 -4.97 7.70 -21.79
C ALA A 240 -4.29 8.55 -20.72
N GLY A 241 -3.28 7.98 -20.09
CA GLY A 241 -2.47 8.62 -19.05
C GLY A 241 -2.45 7.85 -17.74
N GLN A 242 -2.02 8.51 -16.66
CA GLN A 242 -2.02 7.93 -15.31
C GLN A 242 -3.34 8.24 -14.60
N TYR A 243 -4.07 7.19 -14.24
CA TYR A 243 -5.34 7.28 -13.53
C TYR A 243 -5.57 6.05 -12.66
N TRP A 244 -6.73 5.97 -12.00
CA TRP A 244 -7.12 4.77 -11.26
C TRP A 244 -7.18 3.55 -12.18
N THR A 245 -6.67 2.42 -11.69
CA THR A 245 -6.78 1.12 -12.37
C THR A 245 -8.23 0.76 -12.63
N ASN A 246 -8.49 0.06 -13.73
CA ASN A 246 -9.83 -0.45 -14.04
C ASN A 246 -10.14 -1.77 -13.31
N PHE A 247 -9.16 -2.34 -12.63
CA PHE A 247 -9.33 -3.51 -11.76
C PHE A 247 -10.00 -3.17 -10.42
N GLY A 248 -10.02 -1.90 -10.00
CA GLY A 248 -10.61 -1.41 -8.76
C GLY A 248 -11.89 -0.59 -8.96
N ASP A 249 -12.53 -0.28 -7.85
CA ASP A 249 -13.69 0.61 -7.76
C ASP A 249 -13.44 1.66 -6.68
N THR A 250 -13.24 2.91 -7.10
CA THR A 250 -12.92 4.01 -6.19
C THR A 250 -14.06 4.41 -5.26
N ASP A 251 -15.30 4.08 -5.63
CA ASP A 251 -16.47 4.39 -4.80
C ASP A 251 -16.56 3.47 -3.57
N ALA A 252 -15.82 2.36 -3.57
CA ALA A 252 -15.75 1.45 -2.40
C ALA A 252 -14.90 2.00 -1.26
N PHE A 253 -14.15 3.09 -1.46
CA PHE A 253 -13.35 3.70 -0.40
C PHE A 253 -14.25 4.37 0.65
N PRO A 254 -14.06 4.07 1.95
CA PRO A 254 -14.91 4.60 3.03
C PRO A 254 -14.67 6.09 3.30
N ASN A 255 -15.60 6.74 4.01
CA ASN A 255 -15.47 8.13 4.42
C ASN A 255 -14.58 8.28 5.67
N THR A 256 -13.26 8.13 5.49
CA THR A 256 -12.24 8.16 6.54
C THR A 256 -11.21 9.25 6.32
N PHE A 257 -10.52 9.66 7.39
CA PHE A 257 -9.38 10.59 7.33
C PHE A 257 -8.05 9.88 7.12
N GLU A 258 -7.94 8.62 7.54
CA GLU A 258 -6.70 7.87 7.36
C GLU A 258 -6.35 7.79 5.88
N TYR A 259 -5.10 8.18 5.56
CA TYR A 259 -4.70 8.39 4.16
C TYR A 259 -4.59 7.10 3.36
N TRP A 260 -3.99 6.06 3.96
CA TRP A 260 -3.73 4.83 3.22
C TRP A 260 -4.99 4.01 3.04
N GLY A 261 -5.78 3.85 4.11
CA GLY A 261 -7.08 3.18 4.09
C GLY A 261 -7.02 1.66 4.11
N PRO A 262 -8.12 1.02 3.71
CA PRO A 262 -8.29 -0.43 3.83
C PRO A 262 -7.23 -1.20 3.03
N ASN A 263 -6.48 -2.08 3.70
CA ASN A 263 -5.37 -2.82 3.12
C ASN A 263 -5.80 -3.87 2.07
N GLY A 264 -6.98 -4.46 2.22
CA GLY A 264 -7.53 -5.46 1.29
C GLY A 264 -8.32 -4.87 0.11
N LEU A 265 -8.36 -3.54 -0.03
CA LEU A 265 -9.01 -2.85 -1.14
C LEU A 265 -8.06 -2.77 -2.34
N ILE A 266 -8.59 -2.91 -3.56
CA ILE A 266 -7.85 -2.54 -4.78
C ILE A 266 -7.82 -1.03 -4.89
N TRP A 267 -6.61 -0.46 -4.76
CA TRP A 267 -6.43 1.00 -4.69
C TRP A 267 -5.10 1.42 -5.33
N PHE A 268 -5.05 1.41 -6.66
CA PHE A 268 -3.83 1.65 -7.41
C PHE A 268 -4.05 2.63 -8.55
N ARG A 269 -3.06 3.48 -8.82
CA ARG A 269 -3.03 4.39 -9.97
C ARG A 269 -1.95 3.91 -10.92
N ASN A 270 -2.35 3.70 -12.18
CA ASN A 270 -1.46 3.17 -13.19
C ASN A 270 -1.50 3.98 -14.48
N VAL A 271 -0.43 3.94 -15.26
CA VAL A 271 -0.40 4.45 -16.63
C VAL A 271 -1.16 3.46 -17.52
N GLN A 272 -2.10 3.98 -18.30
CA GLN A 272 -3.04 3.14 -19.04
C GLN A 272 -3.53 3.79 -20.33
N ILE A 273 -4.02 2.95 -21.24
CA ILE A 273 -4.89 3.32 -22.34
C ILE A 273 -6.18 2.53 -22.14
N LYS A 274 -7.33 3.19 -22.12
CA LYS A 274 -8.62 2.52 -21.91
C LYS A 274 -9.65 2.88 -22.96
N TRP A 275 -10.55 1.94 -23.17
CA TRP A 275 -11.72 2.06 -24.01
C TRP A 275 -12.98 1.78 -23.21
N MET A 276 -13.98 2.67 -23.32
CA MET A 276 -15.24 2.67 -22.57
C MET A 276 -16.42 2.60 -23.54
N PRO A 277 -16.69 1.44 -24.15
CA PRO A 277 -17.72 1.29 -25.18
C PRO A 277 -19.12 1.58 -24.65
N PHE A 278 -19.38 1.29 -23.39
CA PHE A 278 -20.67 1.53 -22.76
C PHE A 278 -20.48 2.40 -21.51
N ARG A 279 -21.29 3.47 -21.42
CA ARG A 279 -21.35 4.40 -20.29
C ARG A 279 -22.82 4.66 -19.91
N GLY A 280 -23.11 4.75 -18.62
CA GLY A 280 -24.44 5.04 -18.08
C GLY A 280 -24.91 4.03 -17.03
N ARG A 281 -26.14 3.49 -17.18
CA ARG A 281 -26.65 2.51 -16.19
C ARG A 281 -25.88 1.20 -16.20
N ASN A 282 -25.34 0.80 -17.32
CA ASN A 282 -24.41 -0.32 -17.45
C ASN A 282 -23.15 0.22 -18.13
N GLU A 283 -22.02 -0.08 -17.54
CA GLU A 283 -20.72 0.38 -18.01
C GLU A 283 -19.81 -0.81 -18.32
N LEU A 284 -19.01 -0.67 -19.35
CA LEU A 284 -17.91 -1.58 -19.68
C LEU A 284 -16.66 -0.75 -19.90
N THR A 285 -15.59 -1.09 -19.25
CA THR A 285 -14.28 -0.51 -19.48
C THR A 285 -13.28 -1.63 -19.73
N LEU A 286 -12.45 -1.46 -20.77
CA LEU A 286 -11.33 -2.33 -21.11
C LEU A 286 -10.07 -1.48 -21.16
N ALA A 287 -8.96 -1.97 -20.60
CA ALA A 287 -7.72 -1.20 -20.60
C ALA A 287 -6.47 -2.07 -20.73
N LEU A 288 -5.43 -1.44 -21.26
CA LEU A 288 -4.06 -1.92 -21.19
C LEU A 288 -3.31 -1.02 -20.21
N GLU A 289 -2.80 -1.63 -19.14
CA GLU A 289 -2.11 -0.95 -18.06
C GLU A 289 -0.62 -1.28 -18.05
N ARG A 290 0.21 -0.34 -17.58
CA ARG A 290 1.65 -0.56 -17.46
C ARG A 290 1.91 -1.72 -16.49
N PRO A 291 2.63 -2.77 -16.91
CA PRO A 291 2.94 -3.89 -16.04
C PRO A 291 3.95 -3.48 -14.97
N GLY A 292 3.90 -4.13 -13.83
CA GLY A 292 4.84 -3.96 -12.74
C GLY A 292 4.71 -5.12 -11.76
N ALA A 293 5.82 -5.56 -11.20
CA ALA A 293 5.81 -6.61 -10.18
C ALA A 293 6.98 -6.42 -9.22
N SER A 294 6.81 -6.90 -8.00
CA SER A 294 7.84 -7.03 -6.98
C SER A 294 8.04 -8.50 -6.62
N GLY A 295 9.27 -8.85 -6.24
CA GLY A 295 9.64 -10.23 -5.91
C GLY A 295 10.36 -10.33 -4.57
N ASP A 296 10.22 -11.49 -3.93
CA ASP A 296 10.93 -11.86 -2.71
C ASP A 296 11.79 -13.10 -2.97
N GLN A 297 13.10 -12.92 -2.85
CA GLN A 297 14.07 -14.01 -2.97
C GLN A 297 14.05 -14.98 -1.75
N GLY A 298 13.26 -14.66 -0.73
CA GLY A 298 13.04 -15.49 0.44
C GLY A 298 14.33 -15.75 1.22
N VAL A 299 14.53 -17.01 1.62
CA VAL A 299 15.75 -17.44 2.36
C VAL A 299 17.02 -17.37 1.52
N TYR A 300 16.92 -17.09 0.23
CA TYR A 300 18.05 -16.91 -0.68
C TYR A 300 18.40 -15.44 -0.91
N ALA A 301 17.70 -14.50 -0.27
CA ALA A 301 17.95 -13.07 -0.43
C ALA A 301 19.41 -12.71 -0.07
N GLY A 302 20.01 -11.89 -0.93
CA GLY A 302 21.40 -11.45 -0.76
C GLY A 302 22.47 -12.42 -1.27
N ARG A 303 22.11 -13.57 -1.80
CA ARG A 303 23.06 -14.48 -2.43
C ARG A 303 23.50 -13.91 -3.78
N ILE A 304 24.79 -14.11 -4.09
CA ILE A 304 25.44 -13.51 -5.28
C ILE A 304 24.82 -14.01 -6.59
N GLU A 305 24.44 -15.28 -6.66
CA GLU A 305 23.83 -15.89 -7.84
C GLU A 305 22.44 -15.34 -8.18
N LEU A 306 21.78 -14.60 -7.26
CA LEU A 306 20.51 -13.92 -7.51
C LEU A 306 20.68 -12.43 -7.82
N ALA A 307 21.90 -11.91 -7.80
CA ALA A 307 22.16 -10.48 -8.04
C ALA A 307 21.86 -10.05 -9.48
N GLY A 308 21.93 -10.98 -10.44
CA GLY A 308 21.67 -10.77 -11.87
C GLY A 308 20.19 -10.71 -12.26
N ILE A 309 19.26 -11.06 -11.39
CA ILE A 309 17.84 -11.15 -11.73
C ILE A 309 17.23 -9.77 -11.95
N ARG A 310 16.59 -9.58 -13.11
CA ARG A 310 15.96 -8.31 -13.53
C ARG A 310 14.52 -8.55 -14.01
N PRO A 311 13.58 -7.61 -13.73
CA PRO A 311 12.26 -7.65 -14.33
C PRO A 311 12.34 -7.59 -15.87
N HIS A 312 11.54 -8.42 -16.53
CA HIS A 312 11.44 -8.45 -18.00
C HIS A 312 9.97 -8.43 -18.43
N LEU A 313 9.31 -7.29 -18.23
CA LEU A 313 7.87 -7.12 -18.42
C LEU A 313 7.60 -6.74 -19.88
N GLN A 314 7.23 -7.72 -20.70
CA GLN A 314 7.11 -7.59 -22.16
C GLN A 314 5.73 -7.14 -22.64
N LEU A 315 4.69 -7.47 -21.90
CA LEU A 315 3.30 -7.22 -22.28
C LEU A 315 2.60 -6.35 -21.22
N PRO A 316 1.66 -5.47 -21.62
CA PRO A 316 0.83 -4.76 -20.67
C PRO A 316 -0.09 -5.72 -19.92
N ASP A 317 -0.52 -5.31 -18.73
CA ASP A 317 -1.62 -5.97 -18.02
C ASP A 317 -2.94 -5.59 -18.71
N PHE A 318 -3.79 -6.58 -18.99
CA PHE A 318 -5.14 -6.36 -19.48
C PHE A 318 -6.11 -6.32 -18.32
N THR A 319 -6.74 -5.16 -18.12
CA THR A 319 -7.74 -4.94 -17.07
C THR A 319 -9.07 -4.55 -17.67
N GLY A 320 -10.13 -4.75 -16.90
CA GLY A 320 -11.44 -4.27 -17.27
C GLY A 320 -12.45 -4.43 -16.15
N ASN A 321 -13.61 -3.82 -16.36
CA ASN A 321 -14.74 -3.97 -15.46
C ASN A 321 -16.07 -3.86 -16.19
N VAL A 322 -17.08 -4.47 -15.58
CA VAL A 322 -18.50 -4.27 -15.89
C VAL A 322 -19.15 -3.73 -14.63
N ARG A 323 -19.86 -2.60 -14.75
CA ARG A 323 -20.55 -1.94 -13.65
C ARG A 323 -22.04 -1.80 -13.96
N PHE A 324 -22.86 -2.11 -12.97
CA PHE A 324 -24.31 -2.01 -13.01
C PHE A 324 -24.79 -0.97 -12.00
N ASN A 325 -25.08 0.26 -12.48
CA ASN A 325 -25.60 1.34 -11.66
C ASN A 325 -27.12 1.23 -11.53
N ARG A 326 -27.65 1.36 -10.31
CA ARG A 326 -29.06 1.30 -9.97
C ARG A 326 -29.38 2.35 -8.90
N ASP A 327 -30.65 2.59 -8.65
CA ASP A 327 -31.09 3.59 -7.66
C ASP A 327 -30.66 3.22 -6.22
N TRP A 328 -30.47 1.93 -5.96
CA TRP A 328 -29.95 1.42 -4.67
C TRP A 328 -28.42 1.41 -4.58
N GLY A 329 -27.70 1.88 -5.60
CA GLY A 329 -26.24 1.88 -5.65
C GLY A 329 -25.70 1.16 -6.88
N HIS A 330 -24.57 0.45 -6.74
CA HIS A 330 -24.02 -0.33 -7.85
C HIS A 330 -23.31 -1.60 -7.41
N ILE A 331 -23.15 -2.49 -8.39
CA ILE A 331 -22.25 -3.66 -8.31
C ILE A 331 -21.29 -3.58 -9.50
N GLN A 332 -20.02 -3.86 -9.25
CA GLN A 332 -18.97 -3.91 -10.26
C GLN A 332 -18.21 -5.23 -10.16
N ALA A 333 -18.02 -5.90 -11.30
CA ALA A 333 -17.11 -7.03 -11.45
C ALA A 333 -15.92 -6.57 -12.30
N SER A 334 -14.70 -6.77 -11.80
CA SER A 334 -13.46 -6.36 -12.45
C SER A 334 -12.52 -7.53 -12.59
N TRP A 335 -11.67 -7.52 -13.63
CA TRP A 335 -10.66 -8.55 -13.88
C TRP A 335 -9.31 -7.93 -14.24
N LEU A 336 -8.28 -8.73 -14.03
CA LEU A 336 -6.90 -8.46 -14.42
C LEU A 336 -6.28 -9.74 -14.97
N LEU A 337 -5.61 -9.64 -16.11
CA LEU A 337 -4.82 -10.71 -16.73
C LEU A 337 -3.49 -10.13 -17.21
N GLY A 338 -2.39 -10.84 -16.93
CA GLY A 338 -1.07 -10.40 -17.33
C GLY A 338 -0.03 -11.51 -17.15
N SER A 339 1.23 -11.15 -17.35
CA SER A 339 2.35 -12.05 -17.09
C SER A 339 3.45 -11.31 -16.32
N ILE A 340 4.05 -11.99 -15.37
CA ILE A 340 5.24 -11.53 -14.67
C ILE A 340 6.41 -12.33 -15.22
N LYS A 341 7.41 -11.64 -15.76
CA LYS A 341 8.63 -12.28 -16.29
C LYS A 341 9.85 -11.62 -15.67
N TRP A 342 10.86 -12.42 -15.45
CA TRP A 342 12.18 -11.97 -15.02
C TRP A 342 13.25 -12.73 -15.80
N LYS A 343 14.39 -12.11 -15.94
CA LYS A 343 15.54 -12.68 -16.62
C LYS A 343 16.76 -12.61 -15.71
N ASP A 344 17.48 -13.70 -15.65
CA ASP A 344 18.83 -13.73 -15.15
C ASP A 344 19.77 -13.16 -16.21
N THR A 345 20.56 -12.18 -15.85
CA THR A 345 21.53 -11.50 -16.71
C THR A 345 22.96 -11.82 -16.32
N ASP A 346 23.17 -12.72 -15.36
CA ASP A 346 24.49 -13.19 -14.97
C ASP A 346 24.86 -14.45 -15.76
N ASP A 347 25.70 -14.27 -16.76
CA ASP A 347 26.20 -15.37 -17.60
C ASP A 347 27.51 -15.97 -17.03
N SER A 348 27.98 -15.53 -15.86
CA SER A 348 29.23 -15.99 -15.24
C SER A 348 29.13 -17.37 -14.60
N ASP A 349 27.91 -17.79 -14.24
CA ASP A 349 27.62 -19.14 -13.78
C ASP A 349 26.77 -19.91 -14.81
N LYS A 350 26.48 -21.17 -14.55
CA LYS A 350 25.68 -22.02 -15.43
C LYS A 350 24.24 -22.18 -14.96
N VAL A 351 23.85 -21.50 -13.90
CA VAL A 351 22.51 -21.58 -13.31
C VAL A 351 21.67 -20.46 -13.91
N ASP A 352 20.59 -20.80 -14.57
CA ASP A 352 19.64 -19.83 -15.13
C ASP A 352 18.40 -19.74 -14.22
N PHE A 353 18.27 -18.61 -13.52
CA PHE A 353 17.10 -18.29 -12.67
C PHE A 353 15.99 -17.55 -13.43
N SER A 354 16.10 -17.38 -14.74
CA SER A 354 15.05 -16.77 -15.56
C SER A 354 13.73 -17.51 -15.39
N GLY A 355 12.63 -16.78 -15.48
CA GLY A 355 11.33 -17.40 -15.36
C GLY A 355 10.17 -16.48 -15.69
N SER A 356 8.98 -17.06 -15.64
CA SER A 356 7.73 -16.33 -15.82
C SER A 356 6.59 -17.03 -15.10
N ASP A 357 5.60 -16.25 -14.70
CA ASP A 357 4.35 -16.76 -14.18
C ASP A 357 3.17 -15.90 -14.65
N VAL A 358 1.96 -16.47 -14.60
CA VAL A 358 0.73 -15.77 -14.97
C VAL A 358 0.24 -14.97 -13.77
N ARG A 359 -0.11 -13.70 -14.02
CA ARG A 359 -0.89 -12.93 -13.07
C ARG A 359 -2.34 -12.91 -13.51
N ALA A 360 -3.25 -13.14 -12.57
CA ALA A 360 -4.68 -13.09 -12.82
C ALA A 360 -5.43 -12.72 -11.54
N GLY A 361 -6.52 -11.98 -11.69
CA GLY A 361 -7.35 -11.59 -10.56
C GLY A 361 -8.78 -11.26 -10.95
N LEU A 362 -9.69 -11.49 -10.01
CA LEU A 362 -11.10 -11.10 -10.06
C LEU A 362 -11.44 -10.29 -8.82
N SER A 363 -12.19 -9.21 -9.00
CA SER A 363 -12.68 -8.36 -7.92
C SER A 363 -14.17 -8.12 -8.08
N LEU A 364 -14.93 -8.32 -7.01
CA LEU A 364 -16.34 -7.98 -6.90
C LEU A 364 -16.48 -6.85 -5.89
N THR A 365 -17.09 -5.75 -6.33
CA THR A 365 -17.31 -4.57 -5.50
C THR A 365 -18.79 -4.20 -5.50
N SER A 366 -19.28 -3.69 -4.39
CA SER A 366 -20.61 -3.09 -4.35
C SER A 366 -20.66 -1.91 -3.39
N VAL A 367 -21.40 -0.88 -3.79
CA VAL A 367 -21.77 0.25 -2.96
C VAL A 367 -23.29 0.29 -2.90
N LEU A 368 -23.84 0.07 -1.70
CA LEU A 368 -25.27 -0.12 -1.48
C LEU A 368 -25.84 1.00 -0.63
N ASN A 369 -26.77 1.75 -1.18
CA ASN A 369 -27.57 2.72 -0.43
C ASN A 369 -28.70 1.98 0.26
N PHE A 370 -28.49 1.53 1.51
CA PHE A 370 -29.54 0.84 2.29
C PHE A 370 -30.73 1.75 2.57
N ASN A 371 -30.44 3.02 2.77
CA ASN A 371 -31.38 4.14 2.85
C ASN A 371 -30.63 5.47 2.67
N LYS A 372 -31.31 6.61 2.85
CA LYS A 372 -30.74 7.95 2.68
C LYS A 372 -29.56 8.27 3.63
N ASP A 373 -29.45 7.56 4.75
CA ASP A 373 -28.49 7.83 5.80
C ASP A 373 -27.41 6.74 5.93
N ASN A 374 -27.56 5.59 5.25
CA ASN A 374 -26.67 4.43 5.40
C ASN A 374 -26.19 3.93 4.04
N ILE A 375 -24.86 3.90 3.86
CA ILE A 375 -24.18 3.40 2.67
C ILE A 375 -23.25 2.26 3.08
N GLY A 376 -23.49 1.06 2.54
CA GLY A 376 -22.56 -0.06 2.65
C GLY A 376 -21.58 -0.07 1.50
N ARG A 377 -20.30 -0.34 1.81
CA ARG A 377 -19.19 -0.44 0.82
C ARG A 377 -18.48 -1.76 1.01
N PHE A 378 -18.44 -2.55 -0.04
CA PHE A 378 -17.93 -3.92 0.03
C PHE A 378 -17.01 -4.19 -1.16
N GLN A 379 -15.92 -4.90 -0.91
CA GLN A 379 -15.07 -5.49 -1.93
C GLN A 379 -14.56 -6.84 -1.48
N ALA A 380 -14.49 -7.79 -2.42
CA ALA A 380 -13.78 -9.06 -2.28
C ALA A 380 -12.97 -9.30 -3.55
N THR A 381 -11.70 -9.60 -3.41
CA THR A 381 -10.77 -9.80 -4.53
C THR A 381 -9.93 -11.05 -4.27
N TYR A 382 -9.81 -11.88 -5.29
CA TYR A 382 -8.93 -13.06 -5.29
C TYR A 382 -8.10 -13.09 -6.58
N GLY A 383 -6.85 -13.52 -6.45
CA GLY A 383 -5.97 -13.69 -7.60
C GLY A 383 -4.56 -14.12 -7.20
N GLN A 384 -3.65 -14.11 -8.17
CA GLN A 384 -2.23 -14.39 -7.95
C GLN A 384 -1.37 -13.37 -8.70
N GLY A 385 -0.27 -12.95 -8.07
CA GLY A 385 0.66 -11.98 -8.67
C GLY A 385 0.05 -10.59 -8.89
N ILE A 386 -0.94 -10.21 -8.09
CA ILE A 386 -1.71 -8.95 -8.21
C ILE A 386 -1.55 -8.04 -7.00
N GLN A 387 -0.60 -8.32 -6.12
CA GLN A 387 -0.42 -7.62 -4.85
C GLN A 387 -0.14 -6.14 -5.02
N ASN A 388 0.57 -5.74 -6.08
CA ASN A 388 0.84 -4.34 -6.39
C ASN A 388 -0.40 -3.51 -6.75
N TYR A 389 -1.54 -4.14 -7.00
CA TYR A 389 -2.83 -3.46 -7.20
C TYR A 389 -3.60 -3.24 -5.89
N PHE A 390 -3.27 -3.99 -4.83
CA PHE A 390 -3.84 -3.77 -3.51
C PHE A 390 -3.28 -2.52 -2.84
N ASN A 391 -4.06 -1.95 -1.97
CA ASN A 391 -3.68 -0.75 -1.24
C ASN A 391 -2.46 -0.98 -0.32
N ASP A 392 -2.38 -2.15 0.33
CA ASP A 392 -1.24 -2.49 1.19
C ASP A 392 -0.89 -3.98 1.11
N ALA A 393 -0.10 -4.35 0.10
CA ALA A 393 0.48 -5.68 -0.05
C ALA A 393 1.97 -5.59 -0.40
N PRO A 394 2.83 -6.54 0.03
CA PRO A 394 4.27 -6.36 -0.06
C PRO A 394 4.87 -6.75 -1.40
N LEU A 395 4.42 -7.86 -2.03
CA LEU A 395 5.12 -8.45 -3.18
C LEU A 395 4.24 -9.43 -3.97
N ASP A 396 4.53 -9.57 -5.26
CA ASP A 396 3.74 -10.35 -6.24
C ASP A 396 4.28 -11.77 -6.45
N VAL A 397 5.61 -11.95 -6.35
CA VAL A 397 6.33 -13.21 -6.65
C VAL A 397 7.16 -13.63 -5.46
N GLY A 398 7.09 -14.90 -5.08
CA GLY A 398 7.90 -15.49 -4.02
C GLY A 398 8.74 -16.66 -4.50
N ALA A 399 9.87 -16.88 -3.82
CA ALA A 399 10.73 -18.04 -4.06
C ALA A 399 10.04 -19.34 -3.60
N LYS A 400 10.04 -20.35 -4.46
CA LYS A 400 9.53 -21.70 -4.20
C LYS A 400 10.62 -22.73 -4.48
N ALA A 401 10.65 -23.82 -3.72
CA ALA A 401 11.54 -24.94 -4.02
C ALA A 401 11.27 -25.47 -5.45
N ASN A 402 12.33 -25.65 -6.23
CA ASN A 402 12.18 -26.23 -7.54
C ASN A 402 11.99 -27.75 -7.41
N PRO A 403 10.87 -28.33 -7.84
CA PRO A 403 10.64 -29.77 -7.73
C PRO A 403 11.59 -30.61 -8.61
N ASP A 404 12.13 -29.99 -9.69
CA ASP A 404 13.04 -30.66 -10.63
C ASP A 404 14.50 -30.64 -10.13
N PHE A 405 14.78 -29.88 -9.05
CA PHE A 405 16.11 -29.85 -8.43
C PHE A 405 16.34 -31.11 -7.59
N ILE A 406 17.10 -32.04 -8.14
CA ILE A 406 17.53 -33.24 -7.43
C ILE A 406 18.92 -32.97 -6.88
N LEU A 407 19.07 -33.05 -5.56
CA LEU A 407 20.36 -33.15 -4.90
C LEU A 407 20.98 -34.51 -5.31
N THR A 408 21.53 -34.60 -6.52
CA THR A 408 22.42 -35.71 -6.84
C THR A 408 23.67 -35.52 -5.97
N PRO A 409 24.08 -36.55 -5.18
CA PRO A 409 25.42 -36.56 -4.62
C PRO A 409 26.36 -36.38 -5.81
N THR A 410 27.18 -35.34 -5.79
CA THR A 410 28.21 -35.13 -6.82
C THR A 410 28.97 -36.43 -6.98
N PRO A 411 28.90 -37.12 -8.18
CA PRO A 411 29.84 -38.18 -8.44
C PRO A 411 31.23 -37.56 -8.31
N HIS A 412 32.18 -38.28 -7.76
CA HIS A 412 33.57 -37.84 -7.65
C HIS A 412 34.00 -37.23 -8.98
N ARG A 413 34.17 -35.92 -8.98
CA ARG A 413 34.56 -35.15 -10.14
C ARG A 413 35.97 -35.55 -10.49
N THR A 414 36.17 -36.15 -11.62
CA THR A 414 37.50 -36.20 -12.25
C THR A 414 37.88 -34.79 -12.64
N GLU A 415 38.98 -34.26 -12.15
CA GLU A 415 39.53 -32.94 -12.51
C GLU A 415 39.62 -32.86 -14.04
N GLY A 416 38.87 -31.91 -14.64
CA GLY A 416 38.93 -31.60 -16.08
C GLY A 416 37.63 -31.68 -16.86
N GLU A 417 36.51 -32.21 -16.33
CA GLU A 417 35.23 -32.18 -17.03
C GLU A 417 34.47 -30.87 -16.79
N THR A 418 34.37 -30.06 -17.83
CA THR A 418 33.44 -28.92 -17.89
C THR A 418 32.01 -29.47 -18.00
N PRO A 419 31.08 -29.13 -17.08
CA PRO A 419 29.69 -29.54 -17.22
C PRO A 419 29.10 -28.95 -18.51
N THR A 420 28.72 -29.80 -19.43
CA THR A 420 27.95 -29.43 -20.62
C THR A 420 26.48 -29.53 -20.24
N GLY A 421 25.84 -28.36 -19.97
CA GLY A 421 24.42 -28.24 -19.65
C GLY A 421 24.11 -27.16 -18.64
N SER A 422 22.91 -26.59 -18.69
CA SER A 422 22.39 -25.67 -17.69
C SER A 422 22.14 -26.43 -16.38
N ILE A 423 22.59 -25.88 -15.27
CA ILE A 423 22.35 -26.44 -13.92
C ILE A 423 20.94 -26.04 -13.52
N ILE A 424 20.11 -27.03 -13.15
CA ILE A 424 18.76 -26.78 -12.65
C ILE A 424 18.83 -25.94 -11.37
N PRO A 425 18.17 -24.76 -11.31
CA PRO A 425 18.20 -23.91 -10.13
C PRO A 425 17.44 -24.54 -8.96
N PRO A 426 17.89 -24.36 -7.70
CA PRO A 426 17.26 -24.94 -6.51
C PRO A 426 15.90 -24.29 -6.17
N ILE A 427 15.63 -23.11 -6.73
CA ILE A 427 14.38 -22.37 -6.54
C ILE A 427 13.84 -21.85 -7.87
N VAL A 428 12.53 -21.64 -7.89
CA VAL A 428 11.81 -20.95 -8.97
C VAL A 428 10.97 -19.84 -8.38
N GLY A 429 10.75 -18.77 -9.13
CA GLY A 429 9.76 -17.75 -8.78
C GLY A 429 8.34 -18.24 -9.03
N ARG A 430 7.39 -17.90 -8.16
CA ARG A 430 5.97 -18.17 -8.37
C ARG A 430 5.13 -16.97 -7.96
N ALA A 431 4.12 -16.65 -8.77
CA ALA A 431 3.11 -15.68 -8.43
C ALA A 431 2.36 -16.14 -7.17
N ILE A 432 2.26 -15.26 -6.18
CA ILE A 432 1.69 -15.59 -4.87
C ILE A 432 0.17 -15.39 -4.94
N PRO A 433 -0.65 -16.40 -4.57
CA PRO A 433 -2.08 -16.21 -4.41
C PRO A 433 -2.38 -15.24 -3.26
N VAL A 434 -3.40 -14.40 -3.47
CA VAL A 434 -3.82 -13.38 -2.49
C VAL A 434 -5.34 -13.24 -2.48
N PHE A 435 -5.89 -13.12 -1.27
CA PHE A 435 -7.27 -12.75 -1.03
C PHE A 435 -7.32 -11.45 -0.24
N GLY A 436 -8.10 -10.49 -0.71
CA GLY A 436 -8.38 -9.23 -0.02
C GLY A 436 -9.88 -8.99 0.13
N MET A 437 -10.28 -8.43 1.25
CA MET A 437 -11.65 -8.00 1.48
C MET A 437 -11.72 -6.68 2.25
N SER A 438 -12.80 -5.94 2.01
CA SER A 438 -13.12 -4.69 2.68
C SER A 438 -14.63 -4.59 2.87
N ALA A 439 -15.08 -4.22 4.08
CA ALA A 439 -16.49 -4.03 4.40
C ALA A 439 -16.65 -2.83 5.34
N PHE A 440 -17.37 -1.82 4.88
CA PHE A 440 -17.58 -0.55 5.58
C PHE A 440 -19.03 -0.13 5.56
N LEU A 441 -19.43 0.58 6.61
CA LEU A 441 -20.70 1.27 6.72
C LEU A 441 -20.43 2.75 6.98
N ASP A 442 -20.92 3.61 6.09
CA ASP A 442 -20.98 5.05 6.28
C ASP A 442 -22.40 5.41 6.77
N HIS A 443 -22.49 6.12 7.89
CA HIS A 443 -23.76 6.60 8.46
C HIS A 443 -23.80 8.12 8.56
N THR A 444 -24.91 8.72 8.15
CA THR A 444 -25.17 10.15 8.25
C THR A 444 -26.15 10.43 9.38
N TRP A 445 -25.65 10.91 10.52
CA TRP A 445 -26.48 11.31 11.67
C TRP A 445 -27.30 12.57 11.38
N SER A 446 -26.69 13.52 10.69
CA SER A 446 -27.29 14.79 10.33
C SER A 446 -26.50 15.46 9.21
N LYS A 447 -26.92 16.64 8.76
CA LYS A 447 -26.15 17.45 7.78
C LYS A 447 -24.73 17.81 8.29
N LYS A 448 -24.49 17.73 9.61
CA LYS A 448 -23.23 18.14 10.24
C LYS A 448 -22.38 16.99 10.75
N PHE A 449 -22.93 15.79 10.90
CA PHE A 449 -22.20 14.67 11.50
C PHE A 449 -22.35 13.40 10.66
N THR A 450 -21.22 12.73 10.41
CA THR A 450 -21.16 11.42 9.78
C THR A 450 -20.20 10.51 10.55
N THR A 451 -20.39 9.21 10.39
CA THR A 451 -19.52 8.16 10.93
C THR A 451 -19.23 7.15 9.83
N ALA A 452 -18.00 6.69 9.74
CA ALA A 452 -17.64 5.49 8.99
C ALA A 452 -17.07 4.46 9.96
N VAL A 453 -17.46 3.21 9.80
CA VAL A 453 -16.91 2.08 10.56
C VAL A 453 -16.73 0.89 9.65
N GLY A 454 -15.62 0.19 9.78
CA GLY A 454 -15.42 -1.01 8.99
C GLY A 454 -14.10 -1.71 9.20
N TYR A 455 -13.96 -2.79 8.47
CA TYR A 455 -12.85 -3.72 8.57
C TYR A 455 -12.37 -4.12 7.18
N SER A 456 -11.07 -4.38 7.10
CA SER A 456 -10.43 -4.90 5.89
C SER A 456 -9.36 -5.93 6.25
N MET A 457 -9.14 -6.88 5.36
CA MET A 457 -8.14 -7.93 5.51
C MET A 457 -7.50 -8.25 4.16
N LEU A 458 -6.20 -8.54 4.20
CA LEU A 458 -5.45 -9.13 3.10
C LEU A 458 -4.72 -10.36 3.61
N ASN A 459 -4.83 -11.47 2.88
CA ASN A 459 -4.17 -12.74 3.21
C ASN A 459 -3.44 -13.28 1.98
N MET A 460 -2.15 -13.65 2.14
CA MET A 460 -1.31 -14.22 1.10
C MET A 460 -1.04 -15.69 1.38
N GLU A 461 -0.98 -16.50 0.32
CA GLU A 461 -0.55 -17.88 0.39
C GLU A 461 0.95 -17.95 0.07
N ASN A 462 1.76 -17.75 1.12
CA ASN A 462 3.21 -17.69 0.98
C ASN A 462 3.79 -18.95 0.32
N THR A 463 4.85 -18.77 -0.48
CA THR A 463 5.62 -19.88 -1.04
C THR A 463 6.56 -20.49 0.01
N ASN A 464 6.93 -21.75 -0.15
CA ASN A 464 7.65 -22.53 0.86
C ASN A 464 9.13 -22.15 1.06
N ARG A 465 9.65 -21.18 0.29
CA ARG A 465 11.01 -20.66 0.42
C ARG A 465 11.06 -19.17 0.79
N GLN A 466 9.93 -18.57 1.10
CA GLN A 466 9.93 -17.27 1.76
C GLN A 466 10.49 -17.36 3.18
N ALA A 467 11.08 -16.26 3.66
CA ALA A 467 11.62 -16.20 5.02
C ALA A 467 10.49 -16.23 6.06
N PRO A 468 10.72 -16.77 7.27
CA PRO A 468 9.71 -16.77 8.34
C PRO A 468 9.17 -15.39 8.71
N GLY A 469 9.99 -14.33 8.57
CA GLY A 469 9.58 -12.92 8.76
C GLY A 469 8.76 -12.33 7.61
N ALA A 470 8.53 -13.07 6.51
CA ALA A 470 7.71 -12.58 5.40
C ALA A 470 6.27 -12.30 5.86
N PHE A 471 5.68 -11.26 5.31
CA PHE A 471 4.29 -10.92 5.57
C PHE A 471 3.35 -12.01 5.05
N ARG A 472 2.34 -12.40 5.86
CA ARG A 472 1.28 -13.33 5.47
C ARG A 472 -0.09 -12.68 5.47
N ARG A 473 -0.48 -12.04 6.58
CA ARG A 473 -1.81 -11.47 6.74
C ARG A 473 -1.73 -10.09 7.35
N GLY A 474 -2.51 -9.17 6.78
CA GLY A 474 -2.79 -7.86 7.36
C GLY A 474 -4.25 -7.68 7.66
N GLN A 475 -4.58 -7.03 8.77
CA GLN A 475 -5.92 -6.67 9.18
C GLN A 475 -5.96 -5.19 9.48
N TYR A 476 -7.08 -4.55 9.19
CA TYR A 476 -7.28 -3.11 9.36
C TYR A 476 -8.70 -2.86 9.87
N PHE A 477 -8.83 -1.97 10.83
CA PHE A 477 -10.10 -1.50 11.35
C PHE A 477 -10.06 0.01 11.53
N VAL A 478 -11.18 0.68 11.24
CA VAL A 478 -11.34 2.11 11.50
C VAL A 478 -12.76 2.42 11.95
N ALA A 479 -12.88 3.40 12.84
CA ALA A 479 -14.14 4.02 13.22
C ALA A 479 -13.92 5.51 13.48
N ASN A 480 -14.82 6.36 12.97
CA ASN A 480 -14.67 7.82 13.10
C ASN A 480 -15.97 8.54 13.46
N LEU A 481 -15.82 9.80 13.84
CA LEU A 481 -16.88 10.79 13.89
C LEU A 481 -16.38 12.07 13.21
N LEU A 482 -17.01 12.43 12.10
CA LEU A 482 -16.68 13.60 11.30
C LEU A 482 -17.71 14.70 11.54
N TRP A 483 -17.23 15.93 11.72
CA TRP A 483 -18.03 17.12 11.91
C TRP A 483 -17.81 18.11 10.78
N TYR A 484 -18.89 18.58 10.17
CA TYR A 484 -18.96 19.56 9.08
C TYR A 484 -19.57 20.86 9.61
N PRO A 485 -18.80 21.71 10.34
CA PRO A 485 -19.34 22.94 10.97
C PRO A 485 -19.83 23.94 9.93
N VAL A 486 -19.07 24.09 8.85
CA VAL A 486 -19.35 24.98 7.72
C VAL A 486 -19.06 24.24 6.41
N GLU A 487 -19.47 24.82 5.31
CA GLU A 487 -19.20 24.30 3.97
C GLU A 487 -17.69 24.25 3.70
N ASN A 488 -17.27 23.25 2.94
CA ASN A 488 -15.86 23.00 2.56
C ASN A 488 -14.89 22.78 3.74
N PHE A 489 -15.38 22.64 4.95
CA PHE A 489 -14.56 22.34 6.10
C PHE A 489 -15.09 21.11 6.84
N VAL A 490 -14.22 20.17 7.11
CA VAL A 490 -14.50 18.99 7.92
C VAL A 490 -13.36 18.77 8.91
N MET A 491 -13.72 18.42 10.12
CA MET A 491 -12.80 17.95 11.14
C MET A 491 -13.40 16.79 11.93
N GLY A 492 -12.57 16.01 12.60
CA GLY A 492 -13.07 14.88 13.39
C GLY A 492 -11.99 14.04 14.00
N GLY A 493 -12.43 13.07 14.76
CA GLY A 493 -11.59 12.06 15.39
C GLY A 493 -11.79 10.68 14.75
N GLU A 494 -10.73 9.92 14.68
CA GLU A 494 -10.70 8.59 14.08
C GLU A 494 -9.86 7.65 14.93
N TYR A 495 -10.42 6.52 15.33
CA TYR A 495 -9.68 5.39 15.88
C TYR A 495 -9.34 4.42 14.78
N GLN A 496 -8.10 3.97 14.77
CA GLN A 496 -7.55 3.07 13.76
C GLN A 496 -6.79 1.93 14.45
N TRP A 497 -6.88 0.76 13.88
CA TRP A 497 -6.13 -0.41 14.33
C TRP A 497 -5.63 -1.20 13.12
N GLY A 498 -4.38 -1.67 13.20
CA GLY A 498 -3.78 -2.54 12.21
C GLY A 498 -3.08 -3.71 12.88
N ARG A 499 -3.07 -4.87 12.21
CA ARG A 499 -2.34 -6.06 12.65
C ARG A 499 -1.63 -6.73 11.50
N ARG A 500 -0.42 -7.19 11.75
CA ARG A 500 0.41 -8.02 10.88
C ARG A 500 0.58 -9.41 11.50
N ASN A 501 0.50 -10.45 10.65
CA ASN A 501 0.97 -11.79 10.95
C ASN A 501 2.02 -12.18 9.91
N ASN A 502 3.10 -12.78 10.36
CA ASN A 502 4.15 -13.29 9.48
C ASN A 502 3.86 -14.70 8.98
N PHE A 503 4.63 -15.13 8.00
CA PHE A 503 4.60 -16.48 7.46
C PHE A 503 4.82 -17.50 8.56
N GLN A 504 4.07 -18.62 8.52
CA GLN A 504 4.06 -19.68 9.53
C GLN A 504 3.67 -19.20 10.95
N ASP A 505 3.03 -18.03 11.06
CA ASP A 505 2.63 -17.40 12.33
C ASP A 505 3.80 -17.25 13.34
N THR A 506 5.04 -17.11 12.82
CA THR A 506 6.27 -17.00 13.64
C THR A 506 6.32 -15.75 14.49
N PHE A 507 5.63 -14.68 14.05
CA PHE A 507 5.54 -13.41 14.78
C PHE A 507 4.26 -12.65 14.35
N SER A 508 3.72 -11.87 15.26
CA SER A 508 2.63 -10.93 14.95
C SER A 508 2.82 -9.62 15.70
N SER A 509 2.47 -8.53 15.04
CA SER A 509 2.47 -7.18 15.62
C SER A 509 1.15 -6.48 15.31
N ASP A 510 0.80 -5.51 16.13
CA ASP A 510 -0.34 -4.63 15.93
C ASP A 510 -0.03 -3.21 16.39
N ASP A 511 -0.76 -2.24 15.88
CA ASP A 511 -0.77 -0.86 16.38
C ASP A 511 -2.21 -0.36 16.45
N SER A 512 -2.47 0.44 17.48
CA SER A 512 -3.70 1.21 17.64
C SER A 512 -3.34 2.69 17.69
N ARG A 513 -4.17 3.53 17.08
CA ARG A 513 -3.92 4.96 17.06
C ARG A 513 -5.21 5.77 17.10
N ILE A 514 -5.10 6.99 17.60
CA ILE A 514 -6.13 8.01 17.54
C ILE A 514 -5.61 9.14 16.67
N GLN A 515 -6.40 9.53 15.67
CA GLN A 515 -6.09 10.63 14.76
C GLN A 515 -7.17 11.71 14.87
N PHE A 516 -6.74 12.97 14.83
CA PHE A 516 -7.59 14.13 14.62
C PHE A 516 -7.15 14.83 13.34
N SER A 517 -8.11 15.19 12.51
CA SER A 517 -7.82 15.82 11.22
C SER A 517 -8.69 17.05 11.00
N PHE A 518 -8.10 18.02 10.29
CA PHE A 518 -8.72 19.26 9.87
C PHE A 518 -8.51 19.39 8.36
N LYS A 519 -9.60 19.41 7.59
CA LYS A 519 -9.56 19.50 6.13
C LYS A 519 -10.39 20.66 5.65
N TYR A 520 -9.74 21.57 4.92
CA TYR A 520 -10.37 22.65 4.19
C TYR A 520 -10.27 22.39 2.70
N SER A 521 -11.41 22.24 2.01
CA SER A 521 -11.51 22.01 0.58
C SER A 521 -11.78 23.31 -0.15
N PHE A 522 -11.29 23.41 -1.40
CA PHE A 522 -11.59 24.53 -2.29
C PHE A 522 -11.87 24.02 -3.70
N ASN A 523 -12.77 24.70 -4.38
CA ASN A 523 -13.05 24.49 -5.80
C ASN A 523 -13.41 25.83 -6.44
N LYS A 524 -12.81 26.13 -7.60
CA LYS A 524 -13.11 27.30 -8.39
C LYS A 524 -13.22 26.91 -9.86
N GLY A 525 -14.44 26.96 -10.37
CA GLY A 525 -14.74 26.74 -11.78
C GLY A 525 -14.63 28.03 -12.60
N PHE A 526 -14.17 27.89 -13.84
CA PHE A 526 -14.13 28.91 -14.89
C PHE A 526 -14.79 28.32 -16.11
N LYS A 527 -15.65 29.14 -16.79
CA LYS A 527 -16.31 28.79 -18.06
C LYS A 527 -16.04 29.86 -19.07
N TRP A 528 -15.87 29.51 -20.37
CA TRP A 528 -15.63 30.43 -21.48
C TRP A 528 -16.05 29.88 -22.86
#